data_a92522d32489c7df75016a53967f7a51
#
_entry.id   a92522d32489c7df75016a53967f7a51
#
_cell.length_a   1.000
_cell.length_b   1.000
_cell.length_c   1.000
_cell.angle_alpha   90.00
_cell.angle_beta   90.00
_cell.angle_gamma   90.00
#
_symmetry.space_group_name_H-M   'P 1'
#
loop_
_entity.id
_entity.type
_entity.pdbx_description
1 polymer ?
#
loop_
_entity_poly.entity_id
_entity_poly.type
_entity_poly.pdbx_seq_one_letter_code
_entity_poly.pdbx_strand_id
1 'polypeptide(L)'
;MTMPAGKYYLGDLCYCLHDVWDECCDLMFPPGTAVREVEGEFQLRDGRRFASFGTAYGDGEYRSSINTLHSVDSGSIGCILLSDIRDNQYSLEQLQELGAIVDFEAPFEVESDQGLLKFGPVLIETAPDYEDEELEA
;
A
#
# COMPACT_ATOMS: atom_id res chain seq x y z
N MET A 1 5.75 12.78 -4.99
CA MET A 1 4.31 12.50 -5.15
C MET A 1 3.62 12.72 -3.82
N THR A 2 2.62 13.57 -3.80
CA THR A 2 2.07 14.08 -2.55
C THR A 2 0.60 13.68 -2.41
N MET A 3 0.25 13.11 -1.27
CA MET A 3 -1.13 12.78 -0.92
C MET A 3 -1.66 13.82 0.06
N PRO A 4 -2.95 14.16 -0.01
CA PRO A 4 -3.53 15.15 0.90
C PRO A 4 -3.60 14.64 2.34
N ALA A 5 -3.72 15.56 3.29
CA ALA A 5 -3.92 15.20 4.69
C ALA A 5 -5.22 14.43 4.87
N GLY A 6 -5.29 13.62 5.90
CA GLY A 6 -6.50 12.87 6.24
C GLY A 6 -6.19 11.55 6.89
N LYS A 7 -7.25 10.78 7.16
CA LYS A 7 -7.11 9.44 7.72
C LYS A 7 -7.05 8.43 6.58
N TYR A 8 -6.03 7.60 6.61
CA TYR A 8 -5.75 6.63 5.56
C TYR A 8 -5.70 5.22 6.12
N TYR A 9 -6.13 4.28 5.28
CA TYR A 9 -5.73 2.90 5.44
C TYR A 9 -4.37 2.72 4.75
N LEU A 10 -3.45 2.09 5.44
CA LEU A 10 -2.10 1.83 4.97
C LEU A 10 -1.88 0.33 4.96
N GLY A 11 -1.78 -0.25 3.78
CA GLY A 11 -1.64 -1.69 3.64
C GLY A 11 -1.98 -2.15 2.24
N ASP A 12 -2.33 -3.41 2.10
CA ASP A 12 -2.73 -3.96 0.80
C ASP A 12 -4.14 -3.48 0.47
N LEU A 13 -4.28 -2.75 -0.61
CA LEU A 13 -5.55 -2.15 -0.98
C LEU A 13 -6.57 -3.15 -1.54
N CYS A 14 -6.16 -4.40 -1.78
CA CYS A 14 -7.11 -5.44 -2.18
C CYS A 14 -8.19 -5.65 -1.11
N TYR A 15 -7.91 -5.28 0.13
CA TYR A 15 -8.87 -5.39 1.23
C TYR A 15 -9.83 -4.21 1.29
N CYS A 16 -9.61 -3.16 0.49
CA CYS A 16 -10.36 -1.90 0.58
C CYS A 16 -11.12 -1.54 -0.69
N LEU A 17 -10.79 -2.13 -1.82
CA LEU A 17 -11.28 -1.71 -3.12
C LEU A 17 -12.00 -2.83 -3.86
N HIS A 18 -12.78 -3.63 -3.12
CA HIS A 18 -13.51 -4.75 -3.72
C HIS A 18 -14.42 -4.31 -4.85
N ASP A 19 -15.09 -3.18 -4.68
CA ASP A 19 -16.06 -2.69 -5.64
C ASP A 19 -15.43 -2.31 -6.98
N VAL A 20 -14.14 -1.98 -6.97
CA VAL A 20 -13.43 -1.51 -8.17
C VAL A 20 -12.08 -2.20 -8.35
N TRP A 21 -11.91 -3.38 -7.76
CA TRP A 21 -10.61 -4.05 -7.80
C TRP A 21 -10.13 -4.36 -9.23
N ASP A 22 -11.06 -4.69 -10.13
CA ASP A 22 -10.69 -4.92 -11.52
C ASP A 22 -10.09 -3.68 -12.16
N GLU A 23 -10.67 -2.51 -11.89
CA GLU A 23 -10.11 -1.25 -12.39
C GLU A 23 -8.75 -0.98 -11.78
N CYS A 24 -8.59 -1.23 -10.48
CA CYS A 24 -7.29 -1.07 -9.81
C CYS A 24 -6.23 -1.97 -10.43
N CYS A 25 -6.57 -3.21 -10.71
CA CYS A 25 -5.64 -4.14 -11.34
C CYS A 25 -5.23 -3.67 -12.73
N ASP A 26 -6.17 -3.14 -13.50
CA ASP A 26 -5.86 -2.61 -14.83
C ASP A 26 -4.92 -1.41 -14.76
N LEU A 27 -5.05 -0.58 -13.73
CA LEU A 27 -4.17 0.57 -13.53
C LEU A 27 -2.77 0.15 -13.09
N MET A 28 -2.69 -0.79 -12.14
CA MET A 28 -1.41 -1.21 -11.57
C MET A 28 -0.69 -2.22 -12.45
N PHE A 29 -1.44 -3.05 -13.17
CA PHE A 29 -0.89 -4.11 -14.02
C PHE A 29 -1.52 -4.00 -15.41
N PRO A 30 -1.12 -3.01 -16.23
CA PRO A 30 -1.77 -2.76 -17.52
C PRO A 30 -1.74 -4.00 -18.40
N PRO A 31 -2.89 -4.43 -18.94
CA PRO A 31 -2.94 -5.63 -19.77
C PRO A 31 -2.25 -5.41 -21.11
N GLY A 32 -1.70 -6.49 -21.66
CA GLY A 32 -1.11 -6.46 -22.97
C GLY A 32 0.28 -5.84 -23.04
N THR A 33 0.89 -5.57 -21.90
CA THR A 33 2.25 -5.02 -21.85
C THR A 33 3.19 -6.02 -21.16
N ALA A 34 4.46 -5.92 -21.47
CA ALA A 34 5.49 -6.66 -20.75
C ALA A 34 5.93 -5.93 -19.49
N VAL A 35 5.28 -4.84 -19.18
CA VAL A 35 5.65 -3.98 -18.07
C VAL A 35 5.20 -4.62 -16.77
N ARG A 36 6.07 -4.51 -15.78
CA ARG A 36 5.75 -4.93 -14.43
C ARG A 36 4.74 -3.96 -13.82
N GLU A 37 4.45 -4.17 -12.55
CA GLU A 37 3.56 -3.31 -11.81
C GLU A 37 3.91 -1.83 -11.97
N VAL A 38 2.91 -1.03 -12.27
CA VAL A 38 3.06 0.43 -12.25
C VAL A 38 2.89 0.89 -10.82
N GLU A 39 3.81 1.71 -10.34
CA GLU A 39 3.80 2.17 -8.97
C GLU A 39 3.56 3.68 -8.92
N GLY A 40 2.98 4.13 -7.84
CA GLY A 40 2.78 5.52 -7.58
C GLY A 40 1.34 5.86 -7.26
N GLU A 41 0.92 7.05 -7.67
CA GLU A 41 -0.43 7.53 -7.42
C GLU A 41 -1.33 7.20 -8.59
N PHE A 42 -2.57 6.81 -8.25
CA PHE A 42 -3.59 6.45 -9.22
C PHE A 42 -4.89 7.17 -8.90
N GLN A 43 -5.72 7.36 -9.92
CA GLN A 43 -7.05 7.91 -9.74
C GLN A 43 -8.05 7.01 -10.46
N LEU A 44 -9.10 6.62 -9.73
CA LEU A 44 -10.19 5.83 -10.29
C LEU A 44 -11.12 6.72 -11.10
N ARG A 45 -11.92 6.11 -11.97
CA ARG A 45 -12.88 6.85 -12.82
C ARG A 45 -13.87 7.67 -12.00
N ASP A 46 -14.19 7.19 -10.78
CA ASP A 46 -15.12 7.89 -9.91
C ASP A 46 -14.44 8.98 -9.05
N GLY A 47 -13.16 9.22 -9.27
CA GLY A 47 -12.43 10.30 -8.62
C GLY A 47 -11.64 9.90 -7.39
N ARG A 48 -11.82 8.69 -6.88
CA ARG A 48 -11.04 8.23 -5.71
C ARG A 48 -9.57 8.11 -6.09
N ARG A 49 -8.70 8.49 -5.17
CA ARG A 49 -7.26 8.44 -5.39
C ARG A 49 -6.62 7.49 -4.38
N PHE A 50 -5.60 6.79 -4.83
CA PHE A 50 -4.80 5.93 -3.96
C PHE A 50 -3.36 5.92 -4.46
N ALA A 51 -2.44 5.52 -3.60
CA ALA A 51 -1.07 5.26 -3.98
C ALA A 51 -0.79 3.79 -3.71
N SER A 52 0.05 3.16 -4.54
CA SER A 52 0.37 1.75 -4.38
C SER A 52 1.76 1.46 -4.93
N PHE A 53 2.48 0.59 -4.22
CA PHE A 53 3.84 0.19 -4.60
C PHE A 53 3.98 -1.31 -4.38
N GLY A 54 4.72 -1.97 -5.27
CA GLY A 54 5.02 -3.37 -5.11
C GLY A 54 5.97 -3.62 -3.94
N THR A 55 5.79 -4.74 -3.26
CA THR A 55 6.75 -5.18 -2.25
C THR A 55 7.88 -5.94 -2.92
N ALA A 56 9.04 -6.00 -2.26
CA ALA A 56 10.20 -6.68 -2.83
C ALA A 56 9.98 -8.19 -2.97
N TYR A 57 9.20 -8.79 -2.08
CA TYR A 57 9.01 -10.24 -2.04
C TYR A 57 7.56 -10.67 -2.30
N GLY A 58 6.70 -9.75 -2.71
CA GLY A 58 5.31 -10.09 -3.03
C GLY A 58 4.47 -10.30 -1.78
N ASP A 59 3.71 -11.38 -1.76
CA ASP A 59 2.82 -11.70 -0.64
C ASP A 59 3.59 -11.96 0.64
N GLY A 60 2.96 -11.68 1.75
CA GLY A 60 3.57 -11.93 3.05
C GLY A 60 3.10 -10.95 4.09
N GLU A 61 3.92 -10.77 5.11
CA GLU A 61 3.65 -9.79 6.17
C GLU A 61 4.89 -8.94 6.37
N TYR A 62 4.68 -7.63 6.44
CA TYR A 62 5.77 -6.66 6.56
C TYR A 62 5.47 -5.72 7.72
N ARG A 63 6.48 -5.47 8.55
CA ARG A 63 6.33 -4.60 9.71
C ARG A 63 6.75 -3.17 9.37
N SER A 64 5.91 -2.22 9.74
CA SER A 64 6.19 -0.80 9.52
C SER A 64 6.88 -0.17 10.72
N SER A 65 7.39 1.05 10.52
CA SER A 65 8.04 1.82 11.59
C SER A 65 7.09 2.18 12.73
N ILE A 66 5.78 2.12 12.49
CA ILE A 66 4.78 2.31 13.55
C ILE A 66 4.43 1.00 14.24
N ASN A 67 5.26 -0.01 14.02
CA ASN A 67 5.16 -1.32 14.66
C ASN A 67 3.85 -2.06 14.37
N THR A 68 3.32 -1.86 13.16
CA THR A 68 2.15 -2.59 12.68
C THR A 68 2.59 -3.63 11.67
N LEU A 69 1.97 -4.79 11.70
CA LEU A 69 2.21 -5.85 10.73
C LEU A 69 1.18 -5.71 9.62
N HIS A 70 1.67 -5.54 8.39
CA HIS A 70 0.81 -5.35 7.22
C HIS A 70 0.77 -6.64 6.41
N SER A 71 -0.43 -7.20 6.27
CA SER A 71 -0.64 -8.42 5.48
C SER A 71 -0.77 -8.06 4.01
N VAL A 72 -0.07 -8.79 3.16
CA VAL A 72 -0.04 -8.51 1.72
C VAL A 72 -0.45 -9.76 0.96
N ASP A 73 -1.46 -9.61 0.13
CA ASP A 73 -2.01 -10.70 -0.69
C ASP A 73 -1.90 -10.39 -2.19
N SER A 74 -1.92 -9.11 -2.56
CA SER A 74 -1.80 -8.72 -3.97
C SER A 74 -0.35 -8.47 -4.39
N GLY A 75 0.58 -8.52 -3.46
CA GLY A 75 1.98 -8.17 -3.73
C GLY A 75 2.27 -6.69 -3.65
N SER A 76 1.32 -5.88 -3.20
CA SER A 76 1.43 -4.42 -3.17
C SER A 76 0.96 -3.87 -1.84
N ILE A 77 1.54 -2.74 -1.45
CA ILE A 77 1.09 -1.96 -0.29
C ILE A 77 0.83 -0.53 -0.75
N GLY A 78 -0.26 0.03 -0.29
CA GLY A 78 -0.61 1.39 -0.66
C GLY A 78 -1.34 2.13 0.44
N CYS A 79 -1.87 3.29 0.10
CA CYS A 79 -2.67 4.08 1.02
C CYS A 79 -3.87 4.66 0.30
N ILE A 80 -4.99 4.73 1.02
CA ILE A 80 -6.22 5.31 0.52
C ILE A 80 -6.95 5.98 1.68
N LEU A 81 -7.59 7.13 1.40
CA LEU A 81 -8.41 7.80 2.40
C LEU A 81 -9.54 6.88 2.86
N LEU A 82 -9.80 6.84 4.16
CA LEU A 82 -10.90 6.03 4.69
C LEU A 82 -12.24 6.44 4.06
N SER A 83 -12.42 7.72 3.77
CA SER A 83 -13.65 8.21 3.15
C SER A 83 -13.84 7.70 1.72
N ASP A 84 -12.79 7.18 1.11
CA ASP A 84 -12.83 6.62 -0.24
C ASP A 84 -13.03 5.10 -0.25
N ILE A 85 -13.12 4.47 0.90
CA ILE A 85 -13.43 3.05 0.98
C ILE A 85 -14.95 2.89 0.98
N ARG A 86 -15.48 2.22 -0.04
CA ARG A 86 -16.92 2.05 -0.25
C ARG A 86 -17.28 0.59 -0.36
N ASP A 87 -18.45 0.24 0.14
CA ASP A 87 -19.01 -1.13 0.01
C ASP A 87 -17.99 -2.22 0.36
N ASN A 88 -17.20 -1.96 1.39
CA ASN A 88 -16.13 -2.87 1.76
C ASN A 88 -16.64 -4.01 2.61
N GLN A 89 -16.09 -5.22 2.38
CA GLN A 89 -16.43 -6.40 3.18
C GLN A 89 -15.82 -6.34 4.57
N TYR A 90 -14.79 -5.56 4.77
CA TYR A 90 -14.04 -5.54 6.03
C TYR A 90 -14.42 -4.31 6.85
N SER A 91 -14.62 -4.51 8.15
CA SER A 91 -14.83 -3.40 9.08
C SER A 91 -13.50 -2.69 9.32
N LEU A 92 -13.56 -1.51 9.95
CA LEU A 92 -12.34 -0.80 10.32
C LEU A 92 -11.48 -1.62 11.26
N GLU A 93 -12.09 -2.38 12.18
CA GLU A 93 -11.35 -3.26 13.08
C GLU A 93 -10.60 -4.33 12.31
N GLN A 94 -11.25 -4.92 11.31
CA GLN A 94 -10.62 -5.94 10.47
C GLN A 94 -9.49 -5.34 9.63
N LEU A 95 -9.68 -4.13 9.12
CA LEU A 95 -8.63 -3.45 8.37
C LEU A 95 -7.42 -3.15 9.24
N GLN A 96 -7.63 -2.84 10.53
CA GLN A 96 -6.52 -2.62 11.46
C GLN A 96 -5.74 -3.90 11.74
N GLU A 97 -6.36 -5.05 11.58
CA GLU A 97 -5.67 -6.33 11.70
C GLU A 97 -4.85 -6.65 10.45
N LEU A 98 -5.26 -6.13 9.30
CA LEU A 98 -4.59 -6.39 8.02
C LEU A 98 -3.54 -5.34 7.69
N GLY A 99 -3.63 -4.17 8.29
CA GLY A 99 -2.72 -3.07 8.06
C GLY A 99 -2.88 -2.02 9.15
N ALA A 100 -2.70 -0.75 8.81
CA ALA A 100 -2.77 0.34 9.78
C ALA A 100 -3.75 1.42 9.32
N ILE A 101 -4.36 2.09 10.28
CA ILE A 101 -5.11 3.31 10.04
C ILE A 101 -4.29 4.44 10.62
N VAL A 102 -3.90 5.39 9.79
CA VAL A 102 -3.00 6.47 10.15
C VAL A 102 -3.65 7.81 9.82
N ASP A 103 -3.58 8.74 10.77
CA ASP A 103 -4.08 10.09 10.58
C ASP A 103 -2.89 11.00 10.21
N PHE A 104 -2.86 11.44 8.97
CA PHE A 104 -1.83 12.37 8.51
C PHE A 104 -2.37 13.79 8.65
N GLU A 105 -1.80 14.55 9.56
CA GLU A 105 -2.27 15.91 9.87
C GLU A 105 -1.92 16.92 8.80
N ALA A 106 -1.01 16.58 7.90
CA ALA A 106 -0.56 17.45 6.81
C ALA A 106 -0.38 16.62 5.55
N PRO A 107 -0.35 17.23 4.36
CA PRO A 107 -0.01 16.49 3.15
C PRO A 107 1.33 15.79 3.30
N PHE A 108 1.46 14.62 2.70
CA PHE A 108 2.65 13.80 2.89
C PHE A 108 3.12 13.22 1.56
N GLU A 109 4.42 12.95 1.48
CA GLU A 109 5.02 12.33 0.30
C GLU A 109 4.93 10.83 0.39
N VAL A 110 4.74 10.21 -0.77
CA VAL A 110 4.77 8.75 -0.89
C VAL A 110 5.80 8.37 -1.94
N GLU A 111 6.60 7.35 -1.65
CA GLU A 111 7.60 6.88 -2.59
C GLU A 111 8.03 5.45 -2.26
N SER A 112 8.69 4.84 -3.23
CA SER A 112 9.28 3.51 -3.07
C SER A 112 10.73 3.58 -3.51
N ASP A 113 11.62 3.00 -2.71
CA ASP A 113 13.04 2.96 -3.01
C ASP A 113 13.57 1.57 -2.70
N GLN A 114 13.71 0.75 -3.74
CA GLN A 114 14.27 -0.61 -3.63
C GLN A 114 13.60 -1.43 -2.53
N GLY A 115 12.28 -1.39 -2.48
CA GLY A 115 11.51 -2.14 -1.51
C GLY A 115 11.23 -1.41 -0.21
N LEU A 116 11.85 -0.26 0.02
CA LEU A 116 11.50 0.58 1.17
C LEU A 116 10.38 1.51 0.75
N LEU A 117 9.22 1.31 1.36
CA LEU A 117 8.04 2.12 1.05
C LEU A 117 7.92 3.23 2.08
N LYS A 118 7.70 4.45 1.60
CA LYS A 118 7.60 5.63 2.47
C LYS A 118 6.24 6.27 2.27
N PHE A 119 5.53 6.43 3.38
CA PHE A 119 4.24 7.12 3.43
C PHE A 119 4.36 8.22 4.47
N GLY A 120 4.88 9.39 4.06
CA GLY A 120 5.23 10.42 5.00
C GLY A 120 6.26 9.90 6.01
N PRO A 121 5.97 10.00 7.32
CA PRO A 121 6.90 9.51 8.34
C PRO A 121 6.85 8.00 8.55
N VAL A 122 5.89 7.28 7.90
CA VAL A 122 5.76 5.84 8.09
C VAL A 122 6.59 5.11 7.04
N LEU A 123 7.47 4.23 7.51
CA LEU A 123 8.34 3.45 6.65
C LEU A 123 7.97 1.97 6.74
N ILE A 124 7.92 1.30 5.59
CA ILE A 124 7.69 -0.14 5.54
C ILE A 124 8.83 -0.74 4.71
N GLU A 125 9.70 -1.48 5.38
CA GLU A 125 10.82 -2.14 4.71
C GLU A 125 10.37 -3.50 4.21
N THR A 126 10.22 -3.63 2.88
CA THR A 126 9.80 -4.89 2.28
C THR A 126 10.96 -5.69 1.72
N ALA A 127 12.15 -5.10 1.69
CA ALA A 127 13.37 -5.78 1.24
C ALA A 127 14.41 -5.67 2.34
N PRO A 128 14.19 -6.30 3.51
CA PRO A 128 15.15 -6.23 4.58
C PRO A 128 16.48 -6.83 4.16
N ASP A 129 17.54 -6.36 4.75
CA ASP A 129 18.90 -6.72 4.38
C ASP A 129 19.28 -8.08 4.94
N TYR A 130 18.66 -9.11 4.43
CA TYR A 130 18.92 -10.47 4.87
C TYR A 130 20.32 -10.94 4.54
N GLU A 131 20.89 -10.39 3.48
CA GLU A 131 22.24 -10.76 3.08
C GLU A 131 23.24 -10.47 4.17
N ASP A 132 23.09 -9.36 4.85
CA ASP A 132 23.95 -9.00 5.96
C ASP A 132 23.82 -10.00 7.10
N GLU A 133 22.59 -10.39 7.40
CA GLU A 133 22.36 -11.38 8.45
C GLU A 133 22.93 -12.73 8.10
N GLU A 134 22.80 -13.12 6.85
CA GLU A 134 23.34 -14.39 6.38
C GLU A 134 24.85 -14.40 6.43
N LEU A 135 25.48 -13.28 6.10
CA LEU A 135 26.93 -13.18 6.15
C LEU A 135 27.46 -13.25 7.57
N GLU A 136 26.67 -12.81 8.50
CA GLU A 136 27.05 -12.87 9.92
C GLU A 136 26.89 -14.25 10.51
N ALA A 137 26.06 -15.03 9.89
CA ALA A 137 25.84 -16.39 10.35
C ALA A 137 27.03 -17.28 9.96
#